data_3a05495f2c2541a949f0459d92c4a5a3
#
_entry.id   3a05495f2c2541a949f0459d92c4a5a3
#
_cell.length_a   1.000
_cell.length_b   1.000
_cell.length_c   1.000
_cell.angle_alpha   90.00
_cell.angle_beta   90.00
_cell.angle_gamma   90.00
#
_symmetry.space_group_name_H-M   'P 1'
#
loop_
_entity.id
_entity.type
_entity.pdbx_description
1 polymer ?
#
loop_
_entity_poly.entity_id
_entity_poly.type
_entity_poly.pdbx_seq_one_letter_code
_entity_poly.pdbx_strand_id
1 'polypeptide(L)'
;KDYKKIAKTRRQRGYQWEDTLVKRFNSLEGWKAFRLGSPSVALPDVLVVNNKKSVIFTIEAKSGTGTTLFVPYDQIERCQKWTNNFEVYKMRKVILAFKFLSKKRIGTGKYERRKLHEFYKVWGNKKKAVNCVCTYNGEMYESSNGKRKELRLNDLPMPFKSKYQIITK
;
A
#
# COMPACT_ATOMS: atom_id res chain seq x y z
N LYS A 1 -12.58 -27.09 6.36
CA LYS A 1 -11.58 -25.97 6.37
C LYS A 1 -12.31 -24.69 6.68
N ASP A 2 -11.87 -23.99 7.71
CA ASP A 2 -12.56 -22.82 8.23
C ASP A 2 -12.20 -21.57 7.38
N TYR A 3 -12.82 -21.41 6.22
CA TYR A 3 -12.65 -20.26 5.33
C TYR A 3 -12.98 -18.93 6.02
N LYS A 4 -13.92 -18.94 6.98
CA LYS A 4 -14.29 -17.74 7.76
C LYS A 4 -13.12 -17.29 8.64
N LYS A 5 -12.42 -18.22 9.27
CA LYS A 5 -11.24 -17.93 10.11
C LYS A 5 -10.09 -17.38 9.26
N ILE A 6 -9.84 -17.93 8.08
CA ILE A 6 -8.81 -17.44 7.15
C ILE A 6 -9.15 -16.03 6.66
N ALA A 7 -10.39 -15.78 6.28
CA ALA A 7 -10.85 -14.47 5.84
C ALA A 7 -10.75 -13.43 6.95
N LYS A 8 -11.14 -13.78 8.18
CA LYS A 8 -11.00 -12.91 9.36
C LYS A 8 -9.53 -12.54 9.63
N THR A 9 -8.62 -13.52 9.58
CA THR A 9 -7.19 -13.29 9.80
C THR A 9 -6.59 -12.38 8.73
N ARG A 10 -6.96 -12.54 7.45
CA ARG A 10 -6.50 -11.68 6.35
C ARG A 10 -6.97 -10.24 6.53
N ARG A 11 -8.25 -10.05 6.88
CA ARG A 11 -8.84 -8.74 7.14
C ARG A 11 -8.16 -8.04 8.31
N GLN A 12 -7.94 -8.75 9.40
CA GLN A 12 -7.25 -8.24 10.58
C GLN A 12 -5.82 -7.81 10.30
N ARG A 13 -5.07 -8.55 9.47
CA ARG A 13 -3.71 -8.17 9.03
C ARG A 13 -3.71 -6.90 8.18
N GLY A 14 -4.68 -6.75 7.29
CA GLY A 14 -4.87 -5.53 6.52
C GLY A 14 -5.08 -4.32 7.43
N TYR A 15 -5.99 -4.40 8.37
CA TYR A 15 -6.25 -3.33 9.35
C TYR A 15 -5.02 -3.01 10.21
N GLN A 16 -4.26 -4.01 10.64
CA GLN A 16 -3.02 -3.78 11.40
C GLN A 16 -1.97 -3.01 10.60
N TRP A 17 -1.86 -3.27 9.31
CA TRP A 17 -0.94 -2.54 8.45
C TRP A 17 -1.37 -1.08 8.26
N GLU A 18 -2.63 -0.84 7.96
CA GLU A 18 -3.22 0.49 7.87
C GLU A 18 -3.03 1.27 9.19
N ASP A 19 -3.35 0.66 10.35
CA ASP A 19 -3.16 1.27 11.67
C ASP A 19 -1.69 1.58 11.96
N THR A 20 -0.77 0.74 11.53
CA THR A 20 0.67 0.98 11.66
C THR A 20 1.09 2.23 10.89
N LEU A 21 0.62 2.39 9.66
CA LEU A 21 0.90 3.57 8.84
C LEU A 21 0.34 4.84 9.49
N VAL A 22 -0.90 4.79 9.94
CA VAL A 22 -1.56 5.91 10.64
C VAL A 22 -0.78 6.33 11.88
N LYS A 23 -0.39 5.39 12.73
CA LYS A 23 0.41 5.67 13.94
C LYS A 23 1.76 6.29 13.61
N ARG A 24 2.45 5.77 12.60
CA ARG A 24 3.77 6.28 12.16
C ARG A 24 3.69 7.75 11.71
N PHE A 25 2.72 8.09 10.87
CA PHE A 25 2.52 9.46 10.43
C PHE A 25 2.12 10.38 11.59
N ASN A 26 1.18 9.96 12.41
CA ASN A 26 0.69 10.76 13.54
C ASN A 26 1.73 10.96 14.65
N SER A 27 2.80 10.17 14.68
CA SER A 27 3.93 10.37 15.59
C SER A 27 4.87 11.51 15.16
N LEU A 28 4.70 12.05 13.97
CA LEU A 28 5.53 13.10 13.39
C LEU A 28 4.82 14.45 13.46
N GLU A 29 5.54 15.49 13.85
CA GLU A 29 5.02 16.85 13.89
C GLU A 29 4.55 17.32 12.50
N GLY A 30 3.36 17.89 12.45
CA GLY A 30 2.76 18.43 11.23
C GLY A 30 2.07 17.41 10.33
N TRP A 31 2.22 16.12 10.60
CA TRP A 31 1.54 15.06 9.87
C TRP A 31 0.28 14.58 10.58
N LYS A 32 -0.77 14.37 9.81
CA LYS A 32 -2.03 13.74 10.25
C LYS A 32 -2.42 12.65 9.26
N ALA A 33 -2.76 11.49 9.79
CA ALA A 33 -3.21 10.35 9.02
C ALA A 33 -4.51 9.80 9.60
N PHE A 34 -5.35 9.30 8.71
CA PHE A 34 -6.66 8.73 9.03
C PHE A 34 -6.82 7.41 8.28
N ARG A 35 -7.24 6.38 9.00
CA ARG A 35 -7.76 5.18 8.35
C ARG A 35 -9.19 5.46 7.92
N LEU A 36 -9.46 5.38 6.62
CA LEU A 36 -10.78 5.64 6.05
C LEU A 36 -11.66 4.38 6.00
N GLY A 37 -11.16 3.26 6.47
CA GLY A 37 -11.72 1.92 6.41
C GLY A 37 -13.24 1.83 6.50
N SER A 38 -13.85 1.79 5.34
CA SER A 38 -15.23 1.34 5.20
C SER A 38 -15.25 0.09 4.33
N PRO A 39 -16.04 -0.93 4.64
CA PRO A 39 -16.21 -2.11 3.77
C PRO A 39 -16.88 -1.74 2.45
N SER A 40 -17.51 -0.61 2.37
CA SER A 40 -18.13 -0.15 1.15
C SER A 40 -17.26 0.95 0.55
N VAL A 41 -16.56 0.67 -0.55
CA VAL A 41 -16.71 1.63 -1.59
C VAL A 41 -15.66 2.69 -1.71
N ALA A 42 -15.18 3.14 -2.69
CA ALA A 42 -14.67 4.42 -3.18
C ALA A 42 -13.73 5.22 -2.26
N LEU A 43 -13.30 4.70 -1.10
CA LEU A 43 -12.36 5.35 -0.19
C LEU A 43 -10.96 4.73 -0.28
N PRO A 44 -9.88 5.53 -0.28
CA PRO A 44 -8.55 5.02 0.01
C PRO A 44 -8.48 4.35 1.39
N ASP A 45 -7.51 3.48 1.60
CA ASP A 45 -7.33 2.85 2.92
C ASP A 45 -6.89 3.87 3.96
N VAL A 46 -5.95 4.74 3.60
CA VAL A 46 -5.38 5.76 4.48
C VAL A 46 -5.29 7.09 3.74
N LEU A 47 -5.67 8.16 4.42
CA LEU A 47 -5.48 9.55 4.00
C LEU A 47 -4.44 10.20 4.90
N VAL A 48 -3.44 10.85 4.32
CA VAL A 48 -2.36 11.52 5.04
C VAL A 48 -2.24 12.96 4.56
N VAL A 49 -2.15 13.89 5.50
CA VAL A 49 -1.99 15.31 5.18
C VAL A 49 -0.87 15.93 6.00
N ASN A 50 -0.20 16.91 5.40
CA ASN A 50 0.67 17.85 6.08
C ASN A 50 0.38 19.26 5.55
N ASN A 51 -0.37 20.04 6.32
CA ASN A 51 -0.82 21.36 5.90
C ASN A 51 0.33 22.36 5.76
N LYS A 52 1.32 22.30 6.65
CA LYS A 52 2.49 23.19 6.59
C LYS A 52 3.31 22.98 5.31
N LYS A 53 3.47 21.73 4.90
CA LYS A 53 4.21 21.34 3.68
C LYS A 53 3.32 21.33 2.42
N SER A 54 2.02 21.54 2.57
CA SER A 54 1.04 21.42 1.48
C SER A 54 1.09 20.06 0.77
N VAL A 55 1.07 18.98 1.55
CA VAL A 55 1.18 17.59 1.07
C VAL A 55 -0.07 16.81 1.42
N ILE A 56 -0.57 16.04 0.47
CA ILE A 56 -1.59 15.01 0.69
C ILE A 56 -1.16 13.71 0.03
N PHE A 57 -1.29 12.61 0.75
CA PHE A 57 -1.14 11.26 0.23
C PHE A 57 -2.46 10.49 0.39
N THR A 58 -2.86 9.78 -0.64
CA THR A 58 -3.82 8.70 -0.54
C THR A 58 -3.08 7.39 -0.66
N ILE A 59 -3.34 6.46 0.25
CA ILE A 59 -2.58 5.22 0.35
C ILE A 59 -3.52 4.04 0.19
N GLU A 60 -3.14 3.14 -0.72
CA GLU A 60 -3.67 1.78 -0.79
C GLU A 60 -2.66 0.84 -0.15
N ALA A 61 -3.06 0.14 0.89
CA ALA A 61 -2.17 -0.67 1.72
C ALA A 61 -2.42 -2.17 1.51
N LYS A 62 -1.37 -2.91 1.22
CA LYS A 62 -1.40 -4.37 1.04
C LYS A 62 -0.36 -5.04 1.93
N SER A 63 -0.76 -6.09 2.62
CA SER A 63 0.15 -6.89 3.43
C SER A 63 -0.12 -8.39 3.26
N GLY A 64 0.91 -9.20 3.37
CA GLY A 64 0.72 -10.64 3.25
C GLY A 64 1.98 -11.49 3.42
N THR A 65 1.75 -12.79 3.40
CA THR A 65 2.78 -13.84 3.53
C THR A 65 3.19 -14.43 2.18
N GLY A 66 2.55 -14.02 1.10
CA GLY A 66 2.88 -14.48 -0.26
C GLY A 66 4.19 -13.90 -0.77
N THR A 67 4.57 -14.31 -1.97
CA THR A 67 5.72 -13.77 -2.70
C THR A 67 5.37 -12.54 -3.52
N THR A 68 4.08 -12.30 -3.72
CA THR A 68 3.52 -11.15 -4.43
C THR A 68 2.31 -10.60 -3.69
N LEU A 69 2.07 -9.30 -3.86
CA LEU A 69 0.88 -8.62 -3.37
C LEU A 69 0.20 -7.92 -4.55
N PHE A 70 -1.10 -8.14 -4.69
CA PHE A 70 -1.91 -7.69 -5.81
C PHE A 70 -2.70 -6.43 -5.44
N VAL A 71 -2.77 -5.48 -6.37
CA VAL A 71 -3.60 -4.27 -6.27
C VAL A 71 -4.50 -4.20 -7.51
N PRO A 72 -5.84 -4.28 -7.35
CA PRO A 72 -6.77 -4.06 -8.44
C PRO A 72 -6.74 -2.62 -8.94
N TYR A 73 -6.99 -2.41 -10.22
CA TYR A 73 -6.99 -1.08 -10.84
C TYR A 73 -7.99 -0.10 -10.22
N ASP A 74 -9.16 -0.58 -9.84
CA ASP A 74 -10.22 0.24 -9.25
C ASP A 74 -9.80 0.86 -7.90
N GLN A 75 -8.96 0.17 -7.13
CA GLN A 75 -8.41 0.68 -5.88
C GLN A 75 -7.38 1.79 -6.11
N ILE A 76 -6.60 1.72 -7.17
CA ILE A 76 -5.69 2.79 -7.59
C ILE A 76 -6.49 3.98 -8.11
N GLU A 77 -7.48 3.73 -8.95
CA GLU A 77 -8.33 4.76 -9.55
C GLU A 77 -9.06 5.59 -8.49
N ARG A 78 -9.60 4.95 -7.45
CA ARG A 78 -10.25 5.68 -6.35
C ARG A 78 -9.26 6.55 -5.56
N CYS A 79 -8.03 6.10 -5.36
CA CYS A 79 -6.97 6.93 -4.76
C CYS A 79 -6.67 8.15 -5.64
N GLN A 80 -6.58 7.97 -6.96
CA GLN A 80 -6.36 9.07 -7.91
C GLN A 80 -7.51 10.09 -7.87
N LYS A 81 -8.75 9.64 -7.85
CA LYS A 81 -9.94 10.52 -7.75
C LYS A 81 -9.88 11.36 -6.47
N TRP A 82 -9.52 10.77 -5.35
CA TRP A 82 -9.39 11.48 -4.10
C TRP A 82 -8.26 12.50 -4.13
N THR A 83 -7.06 12.14 -4.56
CA THR A 83 -5.94 13.08 -4.64
C THR A 83 -6.22 14.23 -5.60
N ASN A 84 -6.90 13.96 -6.72
CA ASN A 84 -7.22 14.99 -7.71
C ASN A 84 -8.27 15.99 -7.19
N ASN A 85 -9.13 15.60 -6.25
CA ASN A 85 -10.12 16.49 -5.64
C ASN A 85 -9.55 17.44 -4.58
N PHE A 86 -8.37 17.15 -4.05
CA PHE A 86 -7.72 18.00 -3.04
C PHE A 86 -6.77 19.02 -3.69
N GLU A 87 -7.29 19.89 -4.54
CA GLU A 87 -6.52 20.86 -5.33
C GLU A 87 -5.74 21.88 -4.49
N VAL A 88 -6.16 22.12 -3.27
CA VAL A 88 -5.52 23.02 -2.32
C VAL A 88 -4.08 22.59 -1.95
N TYR A 89 -3.78 21.31 -2.02
CA TYR A 89 -2.45 20.77 -1.74
C TYR A 89 -1.56 20.83 -2.98
N LYS A 90 -0.36 21.40 -2.82
CA LYS A 90 0.64 21.52 -3.91
C LYS A 90 1.24 20.17 -4.29
N MET A 91 1.52 19.32 -3.30
CA MET A 91 2.03 17.96 -3.51
C MET A 91 0.94 16.94 -3.23
N ARG A 92 0.51 16.24 -4.26
CA ARG A 92 -0.56 15.25 -4.21
C ARG A 92 -0.04 13.94 -4.79
N LYS A 93 0.01 12.88 -3.98
CA LYS A 93 0.54 11.58 -4.41
C LYS A 93 -0.40 10.44 -4.02
N VAL A 94 -0.54 9.50 -4.94
CA VAL A 94 -1.06 8.15 -4.66
C VAL A 94 0.12 7.26 -4.30
N ILE A 95 0.02 6.58 -3.16
CA ILE A 95 1.06 5.66 -2.67
C ILE A 95 0.48 4.27 -2.53
N LEU A 96 1.17 3.29 -3.10
CA LEU A 96 0.93 1.89 -2.85
C LEU A 96 1.90 1.42 -1.77
N ALA A 97 1.38 1.09 -0.60
CA ALA A 97 2.18 0.65 0.55
C ALA A 97 2.12 -0.86 0.71
N PHE A 98 3.22 -1.53 0.50
CA PHE A 98 3.33 -2.98 0.57
C PHE A 98 4.11 -3.42 1.81
N LYS A 99 3.57 -4.40 2.53
CA LYS A 99 4.26 -5.05 3.64
C LYS A 99 4.29 -6.56 3.44
N PHE A 100 5.47 -7.07 3.17
CA PHE A 100 5.72 -8.52 3.14
C PHE A 100 6.09 -8.98 4.54
N LEU A 101 5.24 -9.80 5.14
CA LEU A 101 5.43 -10.28 6.50
C LEU A 101 6.66 -11.18 6.63
N SER A 102 7.20 -11.27 7.85
CA SER A 102 8.37 -12.10 8.18
C SER A 102 8.14 -13.62 8.04
N LYS A 103 6.92 -14.02 7.71
CA LYS A 103 6.54 -15.42 7.40
C LYS A 103 6.18 -15.52 5.93
N LYS A 104 6.92 -16.35 5.19
CA LYS A 104 6.61 -16.69 3.80
C LYS A 104 5.76 -17.96 3.78
N ARG A 105 4.65 -17.92 3.09
CA ARG A 105 3.81 -19.10 2.90
C ARG A 105 4.43 -20.00 1.83
N ILE A 106 4.72 -21.25 2.19
CA ILE A 106 5.29 -22.28 1.30
C ILE A 106 4.29 -23.41 1.01
N GLY A 107 3.13 -23.41 1.62
CA GLY A 107 2.07 -24.40 1.43
C GLY A 107 0.90 -24.14 2.36
N THR A 108 -0.09 -25.00 2.32
CA THR A 108 -1.24 -24.91 3.21
C THR A 108 -0.81 -25.09 4.67
N GLY A 109 -0.92 -24.01 5.46
CA GLY A 109 -0.52 -24.01 6.87
C GLY A 109 0.99 -24.09 7.11
N LYS A 110 1.81 -24.09 6.05
CA LYS A 110 3.26 -24.19 6.15
C LYS A 110 3.92 -22.82 5.86
N TYR A 111 4.85 -22.45 6.70
CA TYR A 111 5.55 -21.16 6.60
C TYR A 111 7.04 -21.34 6.86
N GLU A 112 7.85 -20.50 6.24
CA GLU A 112 9.27 -20.32 6.55
C GLU A 112 9.53 -18.87 6.97
N ARG A 113 10.62 -18.62 7.70
CA ARG A 113 11.02 -17.27 8.09
C ARG A 113 11.68 -16.55 6.93
N ARG A 114 11.41 -15.24 6.82
CA ARG A 114 12.09 -14.32 5.91
C ARG A 114 12.20 -12.94 6.56
N LYS A 115 13.00 -12.06 5.98
CA LYS A 115 13.04 -10.65 6.38
C LYS A 115 11.70 -9.99 6.05
N LEU A 116 11.22 -9.12 6.94
CA LEU A 116 10.08 -8.26 6.64
C LEU A 116 10.54 -7.15 5.70
N HIS A 117 9.79 -6.91 4.61
CA HIS A 117 10.05 -5.85 3.64
C HIS A 117 8.87 -4.89 3.56
N GLU A 118 9.16 -3.60 3.48
CA GLU A 118 8.17 -2.56 3.21
C GLU A 118 8.59 -1.77 1.97
N PHE A 119 7.62 -1.53 1.07
CA PHE A 119 7.81 -0.72 -0.13
C PHE A 119 6.70 0.33 -0.21
N TYR A 120 7.07 1.53 -0.64
CA TYR A 120 6.15 2.64 -0.86
C TYR A 120 6.33 3.14 -2.29
N LYS A 121 5.44 2.71 -3.17
CA LYS A 121 5.48 3.02 -4.61
C LYS A 121 4.56 4.17 -4.94
N VAL A 122 5.05 5.12 -5.72
CA VAL A 122 4.26 6.27 -6.18
C VAL A 122 3.56 5.92 -7.48
N TRP A 123 2.24 6.07 -7.49
CA TRP A 123 1.46 6.00 -8.72
C TRP A 123 1.20 7.41 -9.24
N GLY A 124 1.53 7.66 -10.52
CA GLY A 124 1.31 8.98 -11.12
C GLY A 124 -0.19 9.34 -11.18
N ASN A 125 -0.53 10.57 -10.80
CA ASN A 125 -1.93 11.01 -10.74
C ASN A 125 -2.65 10.95 -12.08
N LYS A 126 -1.92 11.09 -13.19
CA LYS A 126 -2.43 11.00 -14.56
C LYS A 126 -2.16 9.66 -15.24
N LYS A 127 -1.43 8.76 -14.57
CA LYS A 127 -1.13 7.44 -15.11
C LYS A 127 -2.37 6.57 -15.04
N LYS A 128 -2.73 5.94 -16.18
CA LYS A 128 -3.86 4.99 -16.22
C LYS A 128 -3.68 3.91 -15.14
N ALA A 129 -4.71 3.72 -14.34
CA ALA A 129 -4.74 2.65 -13.35
C ALA A 129 -4.87 1.29 -14.03
N VAL A 130 -4.04 0.34 -13.63
CA VAL A 130 -4.04 -1.04 -14.12
C VAL A 130 -3.90 -2.00 -12.95
N ASN A 131 -4.37 -3.23 -13.12
CA ASN A 131 -4.10 -4.29 -12.15
C ASN A 131 -2.60 -4.50 -12.06
N CYS A 132 -2.04 -4.49 -10.88
CA CYS A 132 -0.61 -4.66 -10.69
C CYS A 132 -0.26 -5.55 -9.51
N VAL A 133 0.96 -6.05 -9.51
CA VAL A 133 1.55 -6.83 -8.43
C VAL A 133 2.90 -6.26 -8.04
N CYS A 134 3.18 -6.31 -6.74
CA CYS A 134 4.51 -6.07 -6.20
C CYS A 134 5.12 -7.40 -5.75
N THR A 135 6.38 -7.65 -6.10
CA THR A 135 7.11 -8.84 -5.64
C THR A 135 7.79 -8.58 -4.29
N TYR A 136 8.20 -9.64 -3.62
CA TYR A 136 8.96 -9.55 -2.37
C TYR A 136 10.25 -8.73 -2.49
N ASN A 137 10.83 -8.63 -3.69
CA ASN A 137 12.01 -7.80 -3.97
C ASN A 137 11.68 -6.36 -4.38
N GLY A 138 10.40 -6.00 -4.41
CA GLY A 138 9.97 -4.64 -4.74
C GLY A 138 9.81 -4.36 -6.23
N GLU A 139 9.87 -5.37 -7.07
CA GLU A 139 9.58 -5.23 -8.50
C GLU A 139 8.08 -5.11 -8.72
N MET A 140 7.67 -4.23 -9.64
CA MET A 140 6.28 -4.04 -10.01
C MET A 140 5.98 -4.59 -11.40
N TYR A 141 4.84 -5.20 -11.55
CA TYR A 141 4.34 -5.73 -12.82
C TYR A 141 2.86 -5.38 -13.01
N GLU A 142 2.51 -4.96 -14.22
CA GLU A 142 1.13 -4.96 -14.68
C GLU A 142 0.69 -6.42 -14.89
N SER A 143 -0.48 -6.77 -14.37
CA SER A 143 -1.07 -8.10 -14.50
C SER A 143 -2.32 -8.05 -15.36
N SER A 144 -2.28 -8.68 -16.53
CA SER A 144 -3.41 -8.76 -17.46
C SER A 144 -3.45 -10.13 -18.11
N ASN A 145 -4.62 -10.81 -18.02
CA ASN A 145 -4.84 -12.13 -18.63
C ASN A 145 -3.74 -13.17 -18.33
N GLY A 146 -3.28 -13.22 -17.08
CA GLY A 146 -2.22 -14.14 -16.65
C GLY A 146 -0.81 -13.75 -17.12
N LYS A 147 -0.68 -12.67 -17.89
CA LYS A 147 0.61 -12.14 -18.36
C LYS A 147 1.08 -11.00 -17.46
N ARG A 148 2.38 -10.89 -17.30
CA ARG A 148 3.03 -9.80 -16.55
C ARG A 148 3.87 -8.95 -17.48
N LYS A 149 3.74 -7.63 -17.32
CA LYS A 149 4.56 -6.64 -18.00
C LYS A 149 5.25 -5.79 -16.95
N GLU A 150 6.54 -5.54 -17.09
CA GLU A 150 7.29 -4.69 -16.17
C GLU A 150 6.63 -3.31 -16.05
N LEU A 151 6.50 -2.86 -14.82
CA LEU A 151 5.94 -1.57 -14.47
C LEU A 151 6.94 -0.82 -13.59
N ARG A 152 7.44 0.31 -14.08
CA ARG A 152 8.40 1.12 -13.33
C ARG A 152 7.68 2.18 -12.52
N LEU A 153 7.78 2.08 -11.21
CA LEU A 153 7.27 3.06 -10.25
C LEU A 153 8.40 3.53 -9.37
N ASN A 154 8.40 4.82 -9.05
CA ASN A 154 9.36 5.38 -8.11
C ASN A 154 9.02 4.98 -6.67
N ASP A 155 10.05 4.67 -5.90
CA ASP A 155 9.94 4.54 -4.46
C ASP A 155 9.95 5.92 -3.80
N LEU A 156 9.14 6.10 -2.76
CA LEU A 156 9.11 7.31 -1.97
C LEU A 156 9.67 7.05 -0.57
N PRO A 157 10.76 7.69 -0.19
CA PRO A 157 11.20 7.68 1.20
C PRO A 157 10.11 8.27 2.09
N MET A 158 9.67 7.52 3.10
CA MET A 158 8.68 8.01 4.04
C MET A 158 9.28 8.99 5.05
N PRO A 159 8.51 9.96 5.54
CA PRO A 159 9.00 10.92 6.54
C PRO A 159 9.30 10.27 7.89
N PHE A 160 8.70 9.12 8.19
CA PHE A 160 9.01 8.32 9.37
C PHE A 160 10.16 7.35 9.07
N LYS A 161 10.89 6.96 10.11
CA LYS A 161 11.94 5.94 10.01
C LYS A 161 11.32 4.55 10.08
N SER A 162 11.67 3.67 9.15
CA SER A 162 11.38 2.24 9.21
C SER A 162 12.61 1.46 8.76
N LYS A 163 13.11 0.59 9.63
CA LYS A 163 14.23 -0.31 9.30
C LYS A 163 13.88 -1.37 8.24
N TYR A 164 12.61 -1.48 7.91
CA TYR A 164 12.11 -2.45 6.94
C TYR A 164 11.84 -1.85 5.57
N GLN A 165 11.86 -0.50 5.46
CA GLN A 165 11.68 0.16 4.18
C GLN A 165 12.85 -0.12 3.26
N ILE A 166 12.54 -0.57 2.05
CA ILE A 166 13.49 -0.80 0.97
C ILE A 166 13.18 0.18 -0.15
N ILE A 167 14.22 0.81 -0.67
CA ILE A 167 14.16 1.64 -1.87
C ILE A 167 14.85 0.87 -2.98
N THR A 168 14.10 0.52 -4.01
CA THR A 168 14.64 -0.14 -5.19
C THR A 168 15.28 0.89 -6.12
N LYS A 169 16.38 0.51 -6.75
CA LYS A 169 17.09 1.38 -7.71
C LYS A 169 16.42 1.38 -9.06
#